data_de6d416feb35a999fd52c31a9ab37974
#
_entry.id   de6d416feb35a999fd52c31a9ab37974
#
_cell.length_a   1.000
_cell.length_b   1.000
_cell.length_c   1.000
_cell.angle_alpha   90.00
_cell.angle_beta   90.00
_cell.angle_gamma   90.00
#
_symmetry.space_group_name_H-M   'P 1'
#
loop_
_entity.id
_entity.type
_entity.pdbx_description
1 polymer ?
#
loop_
_entity_poly.entity_id
_entity_poly.type
_entity_poly.pdbx_seq_one_letter_code
_entity_poly.pdbx_strand_id
1 'polypeptide(L)'
;MTVQTTKTDLNKTLRVKKDYLEKNRKRYKVDATGKTLWRLAASIAIKLTGKDKAWYNDFWDAGDYVIVENADKIATTGKKMTQKIYYRYSGYKGNLKSMTLAEKLQKNPTDVLWYAIRGMLPKNKLRDPRMKRVKLIVGTTTKYDNFKPISL
;
A
#
# COMPACT_ATOMS: atom_id res chain seq x y z
N MET A 1 -15.16 -25.56 3.53
CA MET A 1 -14.71 -26.45 2.43
C MET A 1 -13.25 -26.74 2.67
N THR A 2 -12.97 -27.91 3.18
CA THR A 2 -11.63 -28.45 3.44
C THR A 2 -10.91 -28.61 2.11
N VAL A 3 -9.75 -28.00 1.99
CA VAL A 3 -8.84 -28.28 0.89
C VAL A 3 -8.37 -29.71 1.08
N GLN A 4 -8.93 -30.63 0.32
CA GLN A 4 -8.42 -32.00 0.27
C GLN A 4 -7.03 -31.95 -0.37
N THR A 5 -6.01 -32.01 0.45
CA THR A 5 -4.64 -32.31 0.03
C THR A 5 -4.60 -33.78 -0.33
N THR A 6 -4.90 -34.08 -1.59
CA THR A 6 -4.54 -35.39 -2.14
C THR A 6 -3.01 -35.50 -2.08
N LYS A 7 -2.51 -36.59 -1.49
CA LYS A 7 -1.12 -37.01 -1.51
C LYS A 7 -0.63 -37.18 -2.94
N THR A 8 -0.19 -36.09 -3.60
CA THR A 8 0.29 -36.19 -4.97
C THR A 8 1.33 -35.10 -5.21
N ASP A 9 2.52 -35.57 -5.48
CA ASP A 9 3.64 -34.86 -6.07
C ASP A 9 4.19 -33.68 -5.27
N LEU A 10 5.09 -33.95 -4.35
CA LEU A 10 5.95 -32.98 -3.63
C LEU A 10 6.66 -32.00 -4.60
N ASN A 11 6.71 -32.30 -5.88
CA ASN A 11 7.31 -31.48 -6.94
C ASN A 11 6.31 -30.59 -7.67
N LYS A 12 5.02 -30.63 -7.33
CA LYS A 12 4.00 -29.82 -8.00
C LYS A 12 3.82 -28.47 -7.30
N THR A 13 4.21 -27.40 -7.97
CA THR A 13 3.95 -26.04 -7.49
C THR A 13 2.44 -25.81 -7.36
N LEU A 14 1.96 -25.56 -6.15
CA LEU A 14 0.57 -25.20 -5.89
C LEU A 14 0.24 -23.89 -6.58
N ARG A 15 -0.53 -23.96 -7.66
CA ARG A 15 -0.99 -22.77 -8.39
C ARG A 15 -2.41 -22.43 -7.94
N VAL A 16 -2.56 -21.29 -7.28
CA VAL A 16 -3.86 -20.77 -6.87
C VAL A 16 -4.58 -20.15 -8.07
N LYS A 17 -5.86 -20.50 -8.28
CA LYS A 17 -6.68 -19.94 -9.37
C LYS A 17 -6.94 -18.44 -9.10
N LYS A 18 -6.97 -17.63 -10.16
CA LYS A 18 -7.22 -16.17 -10.08
C LYS A 18 -8.55 -15.85 -9.40
N ASP A 19 -9.61 -16.58 -9.72
CA ASP A 19 -10.94 -16.38 -9.13
C ASP A 19 -10.95 -16.61 -7.61
N TYR A 20 -10.15 -17.56 -7.12
CA TYR A 20 -9.98 -17.80 -5.69
C TYR A 20 -9.30 -16.62 -5.01
N LEU A 21 -8.25 -16.07 -5.63
CA LEU A 21 -7.55 -14.89 -5.12
C LEU A 21 -8.48 -13.68 -5.03
N GLU A 22 -9.29 -13.44 -6.04
CA GLU A 22 -10.22 -12.30 -6.09
C GLU A 22 -11.35 -12.42 -5.07
N LYS A 23 -11.92 -13.62 -4.90
CA LYS A 23 -12.98 -13.89 -3.91
C LYS A 23 -12.49 -13.76 -2.46
N ASN A 24 -11.23 -14.08 -2.20
CA ASN A 24 -10.65 -14.05 -0.85
C ASN A 24 -9.91 -12.73 -0.53
N ARG A 25 -10.10 -11.68 -1.32
CA ARG A 25 -9.55 -10.34 -1.02
C ARG A 25 -10.34 -9.69 0.12
N LYS A 26 -9.62 -9.31 1.15
CA LYS A 26 -10.16 -8.54 2.29
C LYS A 26 -10.05 -7.04 2.01
N ARG A 27 -10.81 -6.26 2.75
CA ARG A 27 -10.74 -4.81 2.74
C ARG A 27 -10.34 -4.34 4.13
N TYR A 28 -9.30 -3.54 4.21
CA TYR A 28 -8.81 -2.98 5.46
C TYR A 28 -9.03 -1.48 5.49
N LYS A 29 -9.42 -0.97 6.65
CA LYS A 29 -9.52 0.45 6.95
C LYS A 29 -8.50 0.82 8.00
N VAL A 30 -7.74 1.88 7.77
CA VAL A 30 -6.64 2.33 8.63
C VAL A 30 -6.79 3.82 8.88
N ASP A 31 -6.75 4.21 10.13
CA ASP A 31 -6.60 5.62 10.50
C ASP A 31 -5.10 5.96 10.58
N ALA A 32 -4.69 6.99 9.84
CA ALA A 32 -3.30 7.46 9.80
C ALA A 32 -2.95 8.45 10.91
N THR A 33 -3.92 8.91 11.68
CA THR A 33 -3.73 9.94 12.72
C THR A 33 -2.64 9.53 13.72
N GLY A 34 -1.60 10.32 13.84
CA GLY A 34 -0.49 10.09 14.76
C GLY A 34 0.42 8.90 14.44
N LYS A 35 0.08 8.09 13.44
CA LYS A 35 0.95 6.96 13.04
C LYS A 35 2.15 7.47 12.25
N THR A 36 3.32 6.86 12.50
CA THR A 36 4.55 7.23 11.79
C THR A 36 4.48 6.81 10.32
N LEU A 37 4.78 7.73 9.40
CA LEU A 37 4.67 7.57 7.95
C LEU A 37 5.24 6.23 7.45
N TRP A 38 6.50 5.92 7.79
CA TRP A 38 7.17 4.73 7.24
C TRP A 38 6.68 3.42 7.84
N ARG A 39 6.35 3.39 9.13
CA ARG A 39 5.78 2.19 9.76
C ARG A 39 4.39 1.89 9.20
N LEU A 40 3.57 2.93 9.04
CA LEU A 40 2.25 2.82 8.41
C LEU A 40 2.38 2.30 6.97
N ALA A 41 3.29 2.88 6.17
CA ALA A 41 3.51 2.45 4.79
C ALA A 41 3.99 0.99 4.70
N ALA A 42 4.82 0.53 5.65
CA ALA A 42 5.28 -0.86 5.70
C ALA A 42 4.14 -1.84 5.98
N SER A 43 3.29 -1.54 6.98
CA SER A 43 2.12 -2.39 7.29
C SER A 43 1.14 -2.46 6.13
N ILE A 44 0.89 -1.35 5.45
CA ILE A 44 0.07 -1.30 4.23
C ILE A 44 0.69 -2.13 3.10
N ALA A 45 2.01 -2.03 2.88
CA ALA A 45 2.70 -2.77 1.84
C ALA A 45 2.61 -4.30 2.04
N ILE A 46 2.65 -4.79 3.28
CA ILE A 46 2.45 -6.21 3.62
C ILE A 46 1.04 -6.67 3.17
N LYS A 47 0.00 -5.89 3.47
CA LYS A 47 -1.39 -6.23 3.08
C LYS A 47 -1.58 -6.17 1.56
N LEU A 48 -0.98 -5.19 0.88
CA LEU A 48 -1.05 -5.03 -0.57
C LEU A 48 -0.30 -6.14 -1.34
N THR A 49 0.75 -6.68 -0.76
CA THR A 49 1.47 -7.83 -1.33
C THR A 49 0.78 -9.15 -0.98
N GLY A 50 0.07 -9.20 0.15
CA GLY A 50 -0.54 -10.40 0.70
C GLY A 50 0.44 -11.33 1.39
N LYS A 51 1.57 -10.79 1.91
CA LYS A 51 2.61 -11.57 2.61
C LYS A 51 2.10 -12.26 3.89
N ASP A 52 1.00 -11.79 4.44
CA ASP A 52 0.32 -12.37 5.60
C ASP A 52 -0.54 -13.60 5.29
N LYS A 53 -0.66 -13.97 4.01
CA LYS A 53 -1.48 -15.11 3.57
C LYS A 53 -0.64 -16.36 3.34
N ALA A 54 -1.17 -17.51 3.75
CA ALA A 54 -0.50 -18.80 3.55
C ALA A 54 -0.21 -19.14 2.09
N TRP A 55 -1.04 -18.63 1.16
CA TRP A 55 -0.87 -18.83 -0.28
C TRP A 55 -0.12 -17.69 -0.98
N TYR A 56 0.63 -16.89 -0.24
CA TYR A 56 1.47 -15.83 -0.81
C TYR A 56 2.50 -16.41 -1.80
N ASN A 57 2.66 -15.73 -2.91
CA ASN A 57 3.73 -15.99 -3.86
C ASN A 57 4.11 -14.70 -4.61
N ASP A 58 5.35 -14.64 -5.11
CA ASP A 58 5.85 -13.43 -5.78
C ASP A 58 5.27 -13.21 -7.17
N PHE A 59 4.84 -14.28 -7.88
CA PHE A 59 4.36 -14.17 -9.27
C PHE A 59 2.88 -13.91 -9.41
N TRP A 60 2.06 -14.02 -8.38
CA TRP A 60 0.65 -13.63 -8.46
C TRP A 60 0.29 -12.56 -7.45
N ASP A 61 -0.85 -11.96 -7.69
CA ASP A 61 -1.31 -10.85 -6.89
C ASP A 61 -2.33 -11.31 -5.84
N ALA A 62 -1.82 -11.71 -4.66
CA ALA A 62 -2.63 -12.15 -3.52
C ALA A 62 -3.09 -11.01 -2.59
N GLY A 63 -2.75 -9.76 -2.90
CA GLY A 63 -2.95 -8.62 -2.02
C GLY A 63 -4.40 -8.18 -1.84
N ASP A 64 -4.64 -7.41 -0.79
CA ASP A 64 -5.93 -6.91 -0.33
C ASP A 64 -6.16 -5.45 -0.71
N TYR A 65 -7.36 -4.93 -0.41
CA TYR A 65 -7.68 -3.51 -0.53
C TYR A 65 -7.40 -2.79 0.78
N VAL A 66 -6.82 -1.61 0.70
CA VAL A 66 -6.53 -0.79 1.88
C VAL A 66 -7.07 0.62 1.67
N ILE A 67 -7.86 1.08 2.64
CA ILE A 67 -8.41 2.42 2.71
C ILE A 67 -7.72 3.11 3.88
N VAL A 68 -7.09 4.25 3.63
CA VAL A 68 -6.42 5.04 4.66
C VAL A 68 -7.14 6.37 4.80
N GLU A 69 -7.59 6.65 6.00
CA GLU A 69 -8.21 7.92 6.39
C GLU A 69 -7.22 8.83 7.10
N ASN A 70 -7.53 10.12 7.14
CA ASN A 70 -6.71 11.15 7.78
C ASN A 70 -5.25 11.17 7.28
N ALA A 71 -5.04 11.00 5.96
CA ALA A 71 -3.70 10.97 5.37
C ALA A 71 -2.92 12.29 5.53
N ASP A 72 -3.56 13.35 5.98
CA ASP A 72 -2.99 14.65 6.33
C ASP A 72 -2.36 14.68 7.73
N LYS A 73 -2.85 13.83 8.66
CA LYS A 73 -2.44 13.83 10.08
C LYS A 73 -1.34 12.82 10.41
N ILE A 74 -0.52 12.49 9.44
CA ILE A 74 0.58 11.53 9.59
C ILE A 74 1.72 12.16 10.40
N ALA A 75 2.26 11.39 11.34
CA ALA A 75 3.43 11.79 12.11
C ALA A 75 4.73 11.40 11.39
N THR A 76 5.76 12.24 11.56
CA THR A 76 7.12 11.94 11.13
C THR A 76 8.08 12.10 12.30
N THR A 77 9.14 11.28 12.35
CA THR A 77 10.12 11.30 13.42
C THR A 77 11.35 12.09 13.06
N GLY A 78 11.95 12.78 14.06
CA GLY A 78 13.17 13.56 13.90
C GLY A 78 13.00 14.75 12.94
N LYS A 79 14.08 15.22 12.38
CA LYS A 79 14.13 16.43 11.51
C LYS A 79 13.66 16.16 10.05
N LYS A 80 12.91 15.08 9.79
CA LYS A 80 12.52 14.70 8.42
C LYS A 80 11.59 15.69 7.74
N MET A 81 10.81 16.45 8.50
CA MET A 81 9.93 17.49 7.95
C MET A 81 10.69 18.53 7.11
N THR A 82 11.87 18.94 7.60
CA THR A 82 12.71 19.95 6.95
C THR A 82 13.80 19.35 6.07
N GLN A 83 14.37 18.22 6.47
CA GLN A 83 15.55 17.66 5.79
C GLN A 83 15.19 16.71 4.64
N LYS A 84 14.00 16.09 4.65
CA LYS A 84 13.63 15.18 3.56
C LYS A 84 13.19 15.97 2.35
N ILE A 85 13.94 15.81 1.24
CA ILE A 85 13.70 16.50 -0.02
C ILE A 85 13.16 15.50 -1.05
N TYR A 86 12.14 15.91 -1.81
CA TYR A 86 11.60 15.21 -2.96
C TYR A 86 12.04 15.94 -4.22
N TYR A 87 12.68 15.22 -5.12
CA TYR A 87 13.14 15.76 -6.40
C TYR A 87 12.17 15.36 -7.52
N ARG A 88 11.95 16.29 -8.43
CA ARG A 88 11.21 16.05 -9.68
C ARG A 88 12.02 16.63 -10.84
N TYR A 89 12.32 15.79 -11.80
CA TYR A 89 13.05 16.16 -13.01
C TYR A 89 12.16 15.98 -14.23
N SER A 90 12.10 16.96 -15.14
CA SER A 90 11.25 16.94 -16.34
C SER A 90 11.95 16.38 -17.57
N GLY A 91 13.25 16.08 -17.50
CA GLY A 91 14.07 15.64 -18.64
C GLY A 91 14.85 16.78 -19.33
N TYR A 92 14.52 18.03 -19.07
CA TYR A 92 15.23 19.18 -19.66
C TYR A 92 16.36 19.65 -18.75
N LYS A 93 17.50 20.05 -19.34
CA LYS A 93 18.67 20.57 -18.61
C LYS A 93 18.24 21.74 -17.69
N GLY A 94 18.73 21.73 -16.45
CA GLY A 94 18.46 22.78 -15.45
C GLY A 94 17.08 22.72 -14.78
N ASN A 95 16.17 21.84 -15.18
CA ASN A 95 14.82 21.79 -14.63
C ASN A 95 14.61 20.74 -13.51
N LEU A 96 15.58 20.64 -12.60
CA LEU A 96 15.43 19.88 -11.37
C LEU A 96 14.69 20.73 -10.33
N LYS A 97 13.48 20.29 -9.95
CA LYS A 97 12.70 20.91 -8.88
C LYS A 97 12.86 20.10 -7.60
N SER A 98 13.05 20.80 -6.49
CA SER A 98 13.13 20.22 -5.15
C SER A 98 11.99 20.76 -4.29
N MET A 99 11.52 19.94 -3.37
CA MET A 99 10.44 20.29 -2.43
C MET A 99 10.68 19.55 -1.12
N THR A 100 10.54 20.23 0.01
CA THR A 100 10.63 19.61 1.32
C THR A 100 9.42 18.73 1.63
N LEU A 101 9.54 17.85 2.61
CA LEU A 101 8.42 17.02 3.07
C LEU A 101 7.28 17.91 3.60
N ALA A 102 7.58 18.98 4.33
CA ALA A 102 6.59 19.91 4.87
C ALA A 102 5.77 20.58 3.75
N GLU A 103 6.44 21.14 2.76
CA GLU A 103 5.78 21.75 1.59
C GLU A 103 4.93 20.75 0.82
N LYS A 104 5.42 19.52 0.69
CA LYS A 104 4.69 18.47 -0.01
C LYS A 104 3.43 18.04 0.74
N LEU A 105 3.48 17.95 2.07
CA LEU A 105 2.31 17.66 2.91
C LEU A 105 1.26 18.78 2.81
N GLN A 106 1.66 20.04 2.77
CA GLN A 106 0.74 21.15 2.59
C GLN A 106 0.07 21.14 1.23
N LYS A 107 0.82 20.85 0.17
CA LYS A 107 0.31 20.85 -1.20
C LYS A 107 -0.57 19.65 -1.50
N ASN A 108 -0.09 18.45 -1.22
CA ASN A 108 -0.77 17.18 -1.50
C ASN A 108 -0.46 16.16 -0.40
N PRO A 109 -1.22 16.12 0.70
CA PRO A 109 -0.93 15.23 1.83
C PRO A 109 -0.96 13.74 1.45
N THR A 110 -1.86 13.34 0.56
CA THR A 110 -1.98 11.95 0.10
C THR A 110 -0.75 11.47 -0.67
N ASP A 111 -0.08 12.35 -1.41
CA ASP A 111 1.08 12.00 -2.23
C ASP A 111 2.24 11.47 -1.39
N VAL A 112 2.45 12.05 -0.21
CA VAL A 112 3.56 11.67 0.69
C VAL A 112 3.44 10.20 1.07
N LEU A 113 2.25 9.78 1.50
CA LEU A 113 1.99 8.39 1.85
C LEU A 113 2.01 7.48 0.61
N TRP A 114 1.47 7.95 -0.53
CA TRP A 114 1.49 7.22 -1.79
C TRP A 114 2.91 6.89 -2.24
N TYR A 115 3.84 7.87 -2.20
CA TYR A 115 5.24 7.64 -2.54
C TYR A 115 5.94 6.69 -1.55
N ALA A 116 5.62 6.78 -0.26
CA ALA A 116 6.17 5.90 0.75
C ALA A 116 5.75 4.43 0.51
N ILE A 117 4.46 4.18 0.25
CA ILE A 117 3.93 2.84 -0.06
C ILE A 117 4.54 2.31 -1.36
N ARG A 118 4.56 3.13 -2.42
CA ARG A 118 5.12 2.74 -3.71
C ARG A 118 6.59 2.36 -3.62
N GLY A 119 7.36 3.07 -2.78
CA GLY A 119 8.77 2.77 -2.53
C GLY A 119 9.00 1.45 -1.81
N MET A 120 8.04 1.00 -1.00
CA MET A 120 8.11 -0.25 -0.24
C MET A 120 7.62 -1.48 -1.04
N LEU A 121 6.88 -1.27 -2.12
CA LEU A 121 6.44 -2.34 -2.99
C LEU A 121 7.56 -2.76 -3.96
N PRO A 122 7.70 -4.06 -4.28
CA PRO A 122 8.65 -4.55 -5.27
C PRO A 122 8.48 -3.84 -6.62
N LYS A 123 9.60 -3.53 -7.28
CA LYS A 123 9.64 -2.86 -8.59
C LYS A 123 9.37 -3.85 -9.73
N ASN A 124 8.18 -4.44 -9.75
CA ASN A 124 7.74 -5.41 -10.75
C ASN A 124 6.41 -4.99 -11.40
N LYS A 125 5.94 -5.75 -12.40
CA LYS A 125 4.67 -5.52 -13.11
C LYS A 125 3.44 -5.50 -12.17
N LEU A 126 3.53 -6.16 -11.00
CA LEU A 126 2.43 -6.22 -10.03
C LEU A 126 2.32 -4.95 -9.16
N ARG A 127 3.33 -4.07 -9.16
CA ARG A 127 3.31 -2.85 -8.32
C ARG A 127 2.15 -1.93 -8.66
N ASP A 128 1.93 -1.66 -9.92
CA ASP A 128 0.88 -0.71 -10.33
C ASP A 128 -0.54 -1.26 -10.06
N PRO A 129 -0.89 -2.53 -10.35
CA PRO A 129 -2.13 -3.14 -9.87
C PRO A 129 -2.30 -3.09 -8.34
N ARG A 130 -1.23 -3.32 -7.57
CA ARG A 130 -1.25 -3.22 -6.10
C ARG A 130 -1.55 -1.80 -5.64
N MET A 131 -0.91 -0.79 -6.25
CA MET A 131 -1.16 0.63 -5.93
C MET A 131 -2.59 1.08 -6.24
N LYS A 132 -3.25 0.55 -7.27
CA LYS A 132 -4.66 0.85 -7.58
C LYS A 132 -5.63 0.43 -6.46
N ARG A 133 -5.24 -0.52 -5.60
CA ARG A 133 -6.06 -1.00 -4.47
C ARG A 133 -5.91 -0.17 -3.19
N VAL A 134 -5.00 0.78 -3.18
CA VAL A 134 -4.89 1.76 -2.09
C VAL A 134 -5.78 2.94 -2.37
N LYS A 135 -6.59 3.32 -1.39
CA LYS A 135 -7.37 4.56 -1.39
C LYS A 135 -6.90 5.42 -0.23
N LEU A 136 -6.33 6.57 -0.54
CA LEU A 136 -5.84 7.54 0.42
C LEU A 136 -6.82 8.72 0.47
N ILE A 137 -7.26 9.08 1.66
CA ILE A 137 -8.32 10.07 1.87
C ILE A 137 -7.85 11.07 2.91
N VAL A 138 -8.10 12.33 2.64
CA VAL A 138 -7.94 13.42 3.59
C VAL A 138 -9.22 13.52 4.41
N GLY A 139 -9.08 13.43 5.73
CA GLY A 139 -10.24 13.33 6.63
C GLY A 139 -10.86 11.92 6.66
N THR A 140 -12.08 11.83 7.17
CA THR A 140 -12.85 10.58 7.28
C THR A 140 -13.86 10.45 6.17
N THR A 141 -14.21 9.21 5.78
CA THR A 141 -15.22 8.96 4.75
C THR A 141 -16.09 7.76 5.08
N THR A 142 -17.37 7.87 4.76
CA THR A 142 -18.35 6.79 4.88
C THR A 142 -18.53 5.99 3.58
N LYS A 143 -17.94 6.44 2.47
CA LYS A 143 -18.14 5.84 1.13
C LYS A 143 -17.78 4.35 1.05
N TYR A 144 -16.90 3.88 1.92
CA TYR A 144 -16.41 2.50 1.88
C TYR A 144 -16.94 1.63 3.03
N ASP A 145 -17.76 2.18 3.92
CA ASP A 145 -18.29 1.46 5.08
C ASP A 145 -19.26 0.33 4.66
N ASN A 146 -19.94 0.48 3.51
CA ASN A 146 -20.78 -0.55 2.91
C ASN A 146 -20.04 -1.88 2.66
N PHE A 147 -18.73 -1.83 2.52
CA PHE A 147 -17.89 -3.01 2.30
C PHE A 147 -17.44 -3.70 3.58
N LYS A 148 -17.87 -3.24 4.76
CA LYS A 148 -17.49 -3.77 6.08
C LYS A 148 -15.98 -3.99 6.21
N PRO A 149 -15.15 -2.93 6.06
CA PRO A 149 -13.71 -3.06 6.13
C PRO A 149 -13.26 -3.47 7.54
N ILE A 150 -12.20 -4.26 7.62
CA ILE A 150 -11.56 -4.69 8.86
C ILE A 150 -10.63 -3.56 9.32
N SER A 151 -10.72 -3.15 10.59
CA SER A 151 -9.76 -2.20 11.17
C SER A 151 -8.35 -2.81 11.26
N LEU A 152 -7.32 -2.01 10.97
CA LEU A 152 -5.91 -2.43 10.97
C LEU A 152 -5.09 -1.59 11.97
#